data_52deb3d37cbe828b44f4c1ec243a9b1e
#
_entry.id   52deb3d37cbe828b44f4c1ec243a9b1e
#
_cell.length_a   1.000
_cell.length_b   1.000
_cell.length_c   1.000
_cell.angle_alpha   90.00
_cell.angle_beta   90.00
_cell.angle_gamma   90.00
#
_symmetry.space_group_name_H-M   'P 1'
#
loop_
_entity.id
_entity.type
_entity.pdbx_description
1 polymer ?
#
loop_
_entity_poly.entity_id
_entity_poly.type
_entity_poly.pdbx_seq_one_letter_code
_entity_poly.pdbx_strand_id
1 'polypeptide(L)'
;MTPGLDRQRTEPAYRCGRLLSKLDEIQDAAIKGVKSGVVERTYGTVSTAPALVFPRLLRTARHHLAKIERDMPKYKVALERELQEILEELPEFPGTLDLRNQGIFSLGFYHQQAERYRGKSRDEADEE
;
A
#
# COMPACT_ATOMS: atom_id res chain seq x y z
N MET A 1 -20.53 -0.20 -9.43
CA MET A 1 -19.82 0.73 -8.53
C MET A 1 -18.77 -0.04 -7.73
N THR A 2 -17.51 0.36 -7.81
CA THR A 2 -16.43 -0.29 -7.05
C THR A 2 -16.55 0.13 -5.58
N PRO A 3 -16.60 -0.82 -4.64
CA PRO A 3 -16.61 -0.45 -3.22
C PRO A 3 -15.38 0.37 -2.84
N GLY A 4 -15.59 1.37 -2.02
CA GLY A 4 -14.50 2.20 -1.53
C GLY A 4 -13.76 1.55 -0.37
N LEU A 5 -12.66 2.19 0.02
CA LEU A 5 -11.86 1.76 1.15
C LEU A 5 -12.68 1.80 2.45
N ASP A 6 -12.64 0.71 3.22
CA ASP A 6 -13.26 0.64 4.53
C ASP A 6 -12.18 0.66 5.61
N ARG A 7 -11.97 1.85 6.19
CA ARG A 7 -10.94 2.06 7.21
C ARG A 7 -11.30 1.44 8.55
N GLN A 8 -12.56 1.03 8.72
CA GLN A 8 -13.03 0.42 9.96
C GLN A 8 -12.94 -1.11 9.96
N ARG A 9 -12.63 -1.72 8.82
CA ARG A 9 -12.43 -3.17 8.80
C ARG A 9 -11.20 -3.55 9.60
N THR A 10 -11.39 -4.52 10.49
CA THR A 10 -10.38 -4.91 11.47
C THR A 10 -9.58 -6.14 11.08
N GLU A 11 -9.95 -6.83 10.01
CA GLU A 11 -9.26 -8.06 9.61
C GLU A 11 -7.80 -7.77 9.22
N PRO A 12 -6.83 -8.45 9.85
CA PRO A 12 -5.42 -8.23 9.49
C PRO A 12 -5.14 -8.44 8.00
N ALA A 13 -5.80 -9.42 7.36
CA ALA A 13 -5.62 -9.67 5.94
C ALA A 13 -6.02 -8.46 5.09
N TYR A 14 -7.12 -7.80 5.43
CA TYR A 14 -7.56 -6.59 4.72
C TYR A 14 -6.53 -5.47 4.85
N ARG A 15 -6.03 -5.26 6.06
CA ARG A 15 -5.01 -4.24 6.32
C ARG A 15 -3.68 -4.56 5.64
N CYS A 16 -3.32 -5.83 5.54
CA CYS A 16 -2.14 -6.25 4.79
C CYS A 16 -2.28 -5.91 3.30
N GLY A 17 -3.46 -6.12 2.72
CA GLY A 17 -3.73 -5.73 1.34
C GLY A 17 -3.59 -4.23 1.13
N ARG A 18 -4.14 -3.43 2.05
CA ARG A 18 -3.99 -1.97 2.05
C ARG A 18 -2.51 -1.58 2.09
N LEU A 19 -1.74 -2.26 2.95
CA LEU A 19 -0.32 -1.96 3.09
C LEU A 19 0.44 -2.20 1.78
N LEU A 20 0.20 -3.32 1.12
CA LEU A 20 0.88 -3.60 -0.14
C LEU A 20 0.56 -2.53 -1.20
N SER A 21 -0.71 -2.12 -1.29
CA SER A 21 -1.11 -1.06 -2.23
C SER A 21 -0.40 0.26 -1.92
N LYS A 22 -0.26 0.60 -0.63
CA LYS A 22 0.45 1.83 -0.24
C LYS A 22 1.93 1.75 -0.60
N LEU A 23 2.56 0.60 -0.39
CA LEU A 23 3.97 0.41 -0.74
C LEU A 23 4.18 0.53 -2.25
N ASP A 24 3.23 0.04 -3.05
CA ASP A 24 3.26 0.20 -4.50
C ASP A 24 3.19 1.68 -4.91
N GLU A 25 2.30 2.43 -4.27
CA GLU A 25 2.19 3.87 -4.52
C GLU A 25 3.49 4.61 -4.19
N ILE A 26 4.13 4.26 -3.07
CA ILE A 26 5.41 4.86 -2.67
C ILE A 26 6.49 4.55 -3.70
N GLN A 27 6.56 3.33 -4.19
CA GLN A 27 7.53 2.97 -5.23
C GLN A 27 7.29 3.75 -6.51
N ASP A 28 6.04 3.86 -6.95
CA ASP A 28 5.69 4.60 -8.15
C ASP A 28 6.09 6.08 -8.04
N ALA A 29 5.90 6.67 -6.86
CA ALA A 29 6.26 8.06 -6.63
C ALA A 29 7.78 8.28 -6.63
N ALA A 30 8.54 7.29 -6.15
CA ALA A 30 9.99 7.39 -6.05
C ALA A 30 10.70 7.10 -7.38
N ILE A 31 10.17 6.14 -8.14
CA ILE A 31 10.82 5.62 -9.35
C ILE A 31 9.81 5.63 -10.49
N LYS A 32 9.84 6.67 -11.30
CA LYS A 32 8.93 6.79 -12.44
C LYS A 32 9.35 5.84 -13.55
N GLY A 33 8.36 5.23 -14.21
CA GLY A 33 8.60 4.38 -15.37
C GLY A 33 9.05 2.96 -15.06
N VAL A 34 8.92 2.51 -13.80
CA VAL A 34 9.21 1.12 -13.45
C VAL A 34 8.16 0.21 -14.07
N LYS A 35 8.60 -0.75 -14.88
CA LYS A 35 7.68 -1.69 -15.55
C LYS A 35 7.31 -2.87 -14.66
N SER A 36 8.17 -3.23 -13.70
CA SER A 36 7.95 -4.34 -12.79
C SER A 36 7.96 -3.80 -11.36
N GLY A 37 6.79 -3.45 -10.85
CA GLY A 37 6.63 -2.90 -9.52
C GLY A 37 6.66 -3.96 -8.42
N VAL A 38 6.61 -3.50 -7.17
CA VAL A 38 6.61 -4.38 -6.00
C VAL A 38 5.44 -5.37 -6.05
N VAL A 39 4.28 -4.93 -6.54
CA VAL A 39 3.09 -5.78 -6.63
C VAL A 39 3.32 -6.98 -7.55
N GLU A 40 3.83 -6.75 -8.75
CA GLU A 40 4.03 -7.84 -9.71
C GLU A 40 5.00 -8.89 -9.20
N ARG A 41 6.03 -8.48 -8.46
CA ARG A 41 7.07 -9.37 -7.98
C ARG A 41 6.71 -10.09 -6.69
N THR A 42 5.88 -9.51 -5.85
CA THR A 42 5.69 -9.99 -4.48
C THR A 42 4.25 -10.32 -4.10
N TYR A 43 3.25 -9.94 -4.92
CA TYR A 43 1.84 -10.13 -4.54
C TYR A 43 1.53 -11.55 -4.10
N GLY A 44 1.94 -12.54 -4.89
CA GLY A 44 1.67 -13.94 -4.59
C GLY A 44 2.25 -14.38 -3.24
N THR A 45 3.49 -13.98 -2.96
CA THR A 45 4.17 -14.35 -1.71
C THR A 45 3.60 -13.58 -0.52
N VAL A 46 3.36 -12.27 -0.68
CA VAL A 46 2.80 -11.44 0.39
C VAL A 46 1.40 -11.89 0.77
N SER A 47 0.57 -12.23 -0.21
CA SER A 47 -0.81 -12.65 0.04
C SER A 47 -0.90 -13.99 0.76
N THR A 48 0.16 -14.78 0.77
CA THR A 48 0.20 -16.05 1.49
C THR A 48 1.01 -16.00 2.76
N ALA A 49 2.09 -15.22 2.81
CA ALA A 49 3.01 -15.16 3.95
C ALA A 49 3.44 -13.72 4.25
N PRO A 50 2.53 -12.87 4.77
CA PRO A 50 2.84 -11.45 5.00
C PRO A 50 4.06 -11.24 5.89
N ALA A 51 4.17 -11.96 7.01
CA ALA A 51 5.26 -11.76 7.97
C ALA A 51 6.64 -12.05 7.38
N LEU A 52 6.70 -12.89 6.36
CA LEU A 52 7.96 -13.25 5.71
C LEU A 52 8.48 -12.11 4.81
N VAL A 53 7.57 -11.38 4.18
CA VAL A 53 7.93 -10.46 3.08
C VAL A 53 7.86 -8.99 3.48
N PHE A 54 6.86 -8.57 4.26
CA PHE A 54 6.66 -7.16 4.59
C PHE A 54 7.88 -6.48 5.24
N PRO A 55 8.62 -7.09 6.17
CA PRO A 55 9.77 -6.39 6.76
C PRO A 55 10.78 -5.92 5.72
N ARG A 56 11.04 -6.73 4.70
CA ARG A 56 11.95 -6.35 3.61
C ARG A 56 11.36 -5.24 2.75
N LEU A 57 10.07 -5.33 2.43
CA LEU A 57 9.40 -4.31 1.62
C LEU A 57 9.38 -2.96 2.34
N LEU A 58 9.20 -2.97 3.66
CA LEU A 58 9.21 -1.75 4.45
C LEU A 58 10.59 -1.09 4.48
N ARG A 59 11.65 -1.88 4.55
CA ARG A 59 13.01 -1.32 4.46
C ARG A 59 13.22 -0.63 3.11
N THR A 60 12.81 -1.26 2.04
CA THR A 60 12.90 -0.68 0.69
C THR A 60 12.05 0.60 0.60
N ALA A 61 10.86 0.61 1.19
CA ALA A 61 9.99 1.77 1.17
C ALA A 61 10.62 2.99 1.86
N ARG A 62 11.40 2.77 2.92
CA ARG A 62 12.09 3.86 3.60
C ARG A 62 13.10 4.56 2.68
N HIS A 63 13.80 3.79 1.84
CA HIS A 63 14.70 4.36 0.85
C HIS A 63 13.94 5.16 -0.20
N HIS A 64 12.78 4.66 -0.63
CA HIS A 64 11.93 5.35 -1.58
C HIS A 64 11.41 6.67 -0.99
N LEU A 65 10.98 6.65 0.27
CA LEU A 65 10.49 7.86 0.95
C LEU A 65 11.60 8.91 1.06
N ALA A 66 12.82 8.50 1.36
CA ALA A 66 13.95 9.43 1.42
C ALA A 66 14.20 10.11 0.08
N LYS A 67 14.03 9.38 -1.02
CA LYS A 67 14.16 9.93 -2.37
C LYS A 67 13.04 10.91 -2.68
N ILE A 68 11.79 10.58 -2.32
CA ILE A 68 10.65 11.47 -2.52
C ILE A 68 10.82 12.75 -1.71
N GLU A 69 11.37 12.66 -0.51
CA GLU A 69 11.59 13.82 0.36
C GLU A 69 12.45 14.88 -0.30
N ARG A 70 13.46 14.46 -1.07
CA ARG A 70 14.35 15.40 -1.77
C ARG A 70 13.64 16.16 -2.88
N ASP A 71 12.72 15.49 -3.60
CA ASP A 71 12.07 16.04 -4.77
C ASP A 71 10.69 16.63 -4.47
N MET A 72 9.94 16.02 -3.55
CA MET A 72 8.55 16.41 -3.22
C MET A 72 8.29 16.22 -1.73
N PRO A 73 8.85 17.11 -0.86
CA PRO A 73 8.76 16.90 0.59
C PRO A 73 7.34 16.87 1.15
N LYS A 74 6.42 17.65 0.61
CA LYS A 74 5.02 17.64 1.08
C LYS A 74 4.33 16.33 0.76
N TYR A 75 4.60 15.78 -0.41
CA TYR A 75 4.03 14.50 -0.84
C TYR A 75 4.57 13.36 0.02
N LYS A 76 5.86 13.41 0.33
CA LYS A 76 6.49 12.41 1.21
C LYS A 76 5.81 12.39 2.59
N VAL A 77 5.53 13.56 3.16
CA VAL A 77 4.86 13.65 4.47
C VAL A 77 3.49 13.00 4.41
N ALA A 78 2.72 13.25 3.36
CA ALA A 78 1.38 12.65 3.21
C ALA A 78 1.45 11.13 3.08
N LEU A 79 2.37 10.61 2.25
CA LEU A 79 2.54 9.17 2.07
C LEU A 79 2.99 8.49 3.36
N GLU A 80 3.94 9.09 4.06
CA GLU A 80 4.44 8.54 5.32
C GLU A 80 3.37 8.50 6.40
N ARG A 81 2.52 9.54 6.48
CA ARG A 81 1.41 9.58 7.43
C ARG A 81 0.43 8.43 7.15
N GLU A 82 0.05 8.24 5.90
CA GLU A 82 -0.88 7.17 5.54
C GLU A 82 -0.28 5.79 5.80
N LEU A 83 1.01 5.63 5.52
CA LEU A 83 1.73 4.39 5.81
C LEU A 83 1.71 4.09 7.31
N GLN A 84 2.00 5.09 8.14
CA GLN A 84 1.98 4.94 9.59
C GLN A 84 0.59 4.59 10.12
N GLU A 85 -0.47 5.18 9.58
CA GLU A 85 -1.84 4.86 9.97
C GLU A 85 -2.15 3.37 9.75
N ILE A 86 -1.72 2.82 8.61
CA ILE A 86 -1.93 1.41 8.32
C ILE A 86 -1.09 0.53 9.26
N LEU A 87 0.17 0.89 9.49
CA LEU A 87 1.06 0.11 10.35
C LEU A 87 0.64 0.10 11.81
N GLU A 88 0.08 1.21 12.31
CA GLU A 88 -0.42 1.27 13.69
C GLU A 88 -1.55 0.26 13.94
N GLU A 89 -2.30 -0.07 12.90
CA GLU A 89 -3.38 -1.04 12.97
C GLU A 89 -2.91 -2.47 12.70
N LEU A 90 -1.61 -2.67 12.44
CA LEU A 90 -0.99 -3.98 12.20
C LEU A 90 0.20 -4.16 13.14
N PRO A 91 -0.04 -4.38 14.46
CA PRO A 91 1.07 -4.57 15.40
C PRO A 91 1.90 -5.82 15.08
N GLU A 92 1.27 -6.82 14.48
CA GLU A 92 1.95 -8.02 14.00
C GLU A 92 1.44 -8.38 12.62
N PHE A 93 2.34 -8.87 11.76
CA PHE A 93 1.94 -9.42 10.48
C PHE A 93 1.53 -10.88 10.64
N PRO A 94 0.39 -11.31 10.03
CA PRO A 94 0.03 -12.72 10.01
C PRO A 94 1.14 -13.56 9.39
N GLY A 95 1.39 -14.75 9.92
CA GLY A 95 2.40 -15.66 9.38
C GLY A 95 2.00 -16.22 8.02
N THR A 96 0.79 -16.76 7.96
CA THR A 96 0.23 -17.31 6.73
C THR A 96 -1.24 -16.92 6.61
N LEU A 97 -1.72 -16.81 5.38
CA LEU A 97 -3.13 -16.54 5.08
C LEU A 97 -3.72 -17.72 4.34
N ASP A 98 -4.87 -18.22 4.81
CA ASP A 98 -5.63 -19.24 4.09
C ASP A 98 -6.35 -18.61 2.88
N LEU A 99 -7.05 -19.43 2.09
CA LEU A 99 -7.73 -18.95 0.89
C LEU A 99 -8.74 -17.84 1.17
N ARG A 100 -9.50 -17.96 2.24
CA ARG A 100 -10.47 -16.94 2.62
C ARG A 100 -9.76 -15.60 2.90
N ASN A 101 -8.71 -15.65 3.70
CA ASN A 101 -7.96 -14.45 4.06
C ASN A 101 -7.16 -13.88 2.88
N GLN A 102 -6.73 -14.72 1.94
CA GLN A 102 -6.14 -14.23 0.69
C GLN A 102 -7.16 -13.43 -0.12
N GLY A 103 -8.43 -13.85 -0.13
CA GLY A 103 -9.52 -13.09 -0.74
C GLY A 103 -9.74 -11.76 -0.05
N ILE A 104 -9.70 -11.74 1.28
CA ILE A 104 -9.84 -10.50 2.07
C ILE A 104 -8.64 -9.58 1.82
N PHE A 105 -7.44 -10.12 1.70
CA PHE A 105 -6.25 -9.38 1.30
C PHE A 105 -6.47 -8.67 -0.05
N SER A 106 -6.99 -9.39 -1.03
CA SER A 106 -7.29 -8.82 -2.36
C SER A 106 -8.25 -7.65 -2.25
N LEU A 107 -9.31 -7.77 -1.44
CA LEU A 107 -10.25 -6.68 -1.23
C LEU A 107 -9.54 -5.45 -0.67
N GLY A 108 -8.70 -5.64 0.36
CA GLY A 108 -7.95 -4.53 0.95
C GLY A 108 -7.03 -3.86 -0.06
N PHE A 109 -6.35 -4.66 -0.88
CA PHE A 109 -5.46 -4.15 -1.91
C PHE A 109 -6.22 -3.30 -2.93
N TYR A 110 -7.31 -3.81 -3.50
CA TYR A 110 -8.03 -3.11 -4.55
C TYR A 110 -8.83 -1.92 -4.02
N HIS A 111 -9.35 -1.98 -2.80
CA HIS A 111 -10.03 -0.84 -2.19
C HIS A 111 -9.05 0.31 -1.94
N GLN A 112 -7.85 0.02 -1.45
CA GLN A 112 -6.81 1.03 -1.23
C GLN A 112 -6.34 1.62 -2.57
N GLN A 113 -6.17 0.78 -3.58
CA GLN A 113 -5.79 1.22 -4.91
C GLN A 113 -6.85 2.15 -5.52
N ALA A 114 -8.12 1.82 -5.35
CA ALA A 114 -9.22 2.67 -5.83
C ALA A 114 -9.21 4.03 -5.16
N GLU A 115 -8.91 4.08 -3.86
CA GLU A 115 -8.82 5.33 -3.11
C GLU A 115 -7.68 6.21 -3.64
N ARG A 116 -6.54 5.60 -3.96
CA ARG A 116 -5.39 6.30 -4.55
C ARG A 116 -5.78 6.99 -5.87
N TYR A 117 -6.45 6.27 -6.78
CA TYR A 117 -6.82 6.83 -8.06
C TYR A 117 -7.93 7.88 -7.94
N ARG A 118 -8.82 7.71 -6.98
CA ARG A 118 -9.87 8.68 -6.70
C ARG A 118 -9.28 10.00 -6.21
N GLY A 119 -8.29 9.94 -5.33
CA GLY A 119 -7.57 11.11 -4.85
C GLY A 119 -6.83 11.82 -5.97
N LYS A 120 -6.17 11.09 -6.85
CA LYS A 120 -5.47 11.64 -8.00
C LYS A 120 -6.41 12.36 -8.95
N SER A 121 -7.59 11.81 -9.21
CA SER A 121 -8.59 12.44 -10.07
C SER A 121 -9.08 13.76 -9.48
N ARG A 122 -9.25 13.83 -8.15
CA ARG A 122 -9.65 15.08 -7.48
C ARG A 122 -8.57 16.15 -7.62
N ASP A 123 -7.31 15.78 -7.44
CA ASP A 123 -6.20 16.71 -7.58
C ASP A 123 -6.09 17.26 -9.00
N GLU A 124 -6.29 16.42 -10.00
CA GLU A 124 -6.31 16.84 -11.40
C GLU A 124 -7.49 17.79 -11.68
N ALA A 125 -8.65 17.54 -11.11
CA ALA A 125 -9.81 18.42 -11.26
C ALA A 125 -9.59 19.77 -10.60
N ASP A 126 -8.93 19.79 -9.44
CA ASP A 126 -8.65 21.04 -8.71
C ASP A 126 -7.62 21.93 -9.43
N GLU A 127 -6.77 21.35 -10.27
CA GLU A 127 -5.78 22.10 -11.03
C GLU A 127 -6.37 22.80 -12.28
N GLU A 128 -7.55 22.41 -12.70
CA GLU A 128 -8.25 23.04 -13.81
C GLU A 128 -9.09 24.25 -13.34
#